data_2fdc1f26dbbddfec6897dab43f6e3306
#
_entry.id   2fdc1f26dbbddfec6897dab43f6e3306
#
_cell.length_a   1.000
_cell.length_b   1.000
_cell.length_c   1.000
_cell.angle_alpha   90.00
_cell.angle_beta   90.00
_cell.angle_gamma   90.00
#
_symmetry.space_group_name_H-M   'P 1'
#
loop_
_entity.id
_entity.type
_entity.pdbx_description
1 polymer ?
#
loop_
_entity_poly.entity_id
_entity_poly.type
_entity_poly.pdbx_seq_one_letter_code
_entity_poly.pdbx_strand_id
1 'polypeptide(L)'
;MGSEMCIRDRLRHAEYYDMQKTFDSLYADSKSGEVFGHLMDIISAPNNIKLAFRNIKGNDGSHTAGTDGRTIESLAVMSEDKFVKLIQKQFRRYEPKAVKRVEIPKPNGKMRPLGIPCIIDRIVQQCILQVMEPICEAKFYEHSYGFRPCRSAENAISYAYGLAQRNKLHYVVDVDVKGFFDNVDHRKLLKQIW
;
A
#
# COMPACT_ATOMS: atom_id res chain seq x y z
N MET A 1 -20.14 -3.01 6.54
CA MET A 1 -20.57 -2.92 5.13
C MET A 1 -19.55 -2.33 4.18
N GLY A 2 -18.61 -1.46 4.59
CA GLY A 2 -17.60 -0.89 3.70
C GLY A 2 -16.45 -1.83 3.28
N SER A 3 -16.07 -2.80 4.10
CA SER A 3 -14.90 -3.65 3.85
C SER A 3 -15.12 -4.74 2.79
N GLU A 4 -16.28 -5.39 2.78
CA GLU A 4 -16.54 -6.48 1.80
C GLU A 4 -16.73 -5.96 0.38
N MET A 5 -17.36 -4.81 0.21
CA MET A 5 -17.53 -4.19 -1.11
C MET A 5 -16.18 -3.74 -1.68
N CYS A 6 -15.30 -3.19 -0.85
CA CYS A 6 -13.94 -2.80 -1.24
C CYS A 6 -13.09 -4.01 -1.67
N ILE A 7 -13.21 -5.15 -1.00
CA ILE A 7 -12.49 -6.38 -1.34
C ILE A 7 -12.95 -6.93 -2.70
N ARG A 8 -14.26 -7.02 -2.93
CA ARG A 8 -14.81 -7.48 -4.22
C ARG A 8 -14.35 -6.60 -5.39
N ASP A 9 -14.32 -5.29 -5.21
CA ASP A 9 -13.88 -4.37 -6.26
C ASP A 9 -12.37 -4.53 -6.55
N ARG A 10 -11.54 -4.71 -5.53
CA ARG A 10 -10.10 -4.95 -5.70
C ARG A 10 -9.84 -6.27 -6.43
N LEU A 11 -10.52 -7.36 -6.09
CA LEU A 11 -10.43 -8.64 -6.78
C LEU A 11 -10.86 -8.52 -8.24
N ARG A 12 -12.02 -7.92 -8.51
CA ARG A 12 -12.50 -7.71 -9.89
C ARG A 12 -11.53 -6.88 -10.73
N HIS A 13 -10.87 -5.87 -10.13
CA HIS A 13 -9.86 -5.09 -10.84
C HIS A 13 -8.60 -5.92 -11.14
N ALA A 14 -8.12 -6.72 -10.19
CA ALA A 14 -6.97 -7.58 -10.40
C ALA A 14 -7.23 -8.66 -11.46
N GLU A 15 -8.42 -9.27 -11.46
CA GLU A 15 -8.86 -10.22 -12.48
C GLU A 15 -8.95 -9.56 -13.86
N TYR A 16 -9.55 -8.37 -13.95
CA TYR A 16 -9.70 -7.63 -15.22
C TYR A 16 -8.36 -7.34 -15.91
N TYR A 17 -7.30 -7.10 -15.12
CA TYR A 17 -5.95 -6.84 -15.62
C TYR A 17 -5.04 -8.06 -15.61
N ASP A 18 -5.58 -9.28 -15.46
CA ASP A 18 -4.83 -10.55 -15.42
C ASP A 18 -3.73 -10.61 -14.35
N MET A 19 -3.89 -9.86 -13.24
CA MET A 19 -2.91 -9.81 -12.16
C MET A 19 -3.24 -10.74 -11.00
N GLN A 20 -4.49 -11.25 -10.90
CA GLN A 20 -4.90 -12.04 -9.73
C GLN A 20 -4.06 -13.32 -9.57
N LYS A 21 -3.88 -14.08 -10.63
CA LYS A 21 -3.06 -15.30 -10.59
C LYS A 21 -1.61 -15.03 -10.17
N THR A 22 -1.05 -13.91 -10.62
CA THR A 22 0.30 -13.48 -10.24
C THR A 22 0.36 -13.18 -8.74
N PHE A 23 -0.62 -12.47 -8.18
CA PHE A 23 -0.68 -12.16 -6.76
C PHE A 23 -0.88 -13.41 -5.90
N ASP A 24 -1.72 -14.34 -6.34
CA ASP A 24 -1.95 -15.62 -5.65
C ASP A 24 -0.67 -16.47 -5.63
N SER A 25 0.07 -16.51 -6.76
CA SER A 25 1.38 -17.19 -6.83
C SER A 25 2.39 -16.55 -5.87
N LEU A 26 2.54 -15.21 -5.90
CA LEU A 26 3.45 -14.49 -5.00
C LEU A 26 3.14 -14.78 -3.52
N TYR A 27 1.87 -14.85 -3.16
CA TYR A 27 1.45 -15.21 -1.80
C TYR A 27 1.83 -16.66 -1.45
N ALA A 28 1.53 -17.61 -2.34
CA ALA A 28 1.81 -19.03 -2.12
C ALA A 28 3.32 -19.29 -2.02
N ASP A 29 4.11 -18.72 -2.94
CA ASP A 29 5.56 -18.84 -2.98
C ASP A 29 6.20 -18.20 -1.72
N SER A 30 5.70 -17.05 -1.29
CA SER A 30 6.16 -16.43 -0.04
C SER A 30 5.83 -17.29 1.17
N LYS A 31 4.63 -17.88 1.22
CA LYS A 31 4.23 -18.76 2.31
C LYS A 31 5.08 -20.03 2.40
N SER A 32 5.55 -20.56 1.26
CA SER A 32 6.46 -21.70 1.20
C SER A 32 7.92 -21.34 1.53
N GLY A 33 8.24 -20.06 1.64
CA GLY A 33 9.58 -19.59 2.01
C GLY A 33 10.49 -19.31 0.80
N GLU A 34 9.93 -19.24 -0.41
CA GLU A 34 10.68 -18.92 -1.61
C GLU A 34 11.29 -17.50 -1.56
N VAL A 35 12.43 -17.36 -2.22
CA VAL A 35 13.13 -16.09 -2.41
C VAL A 35 12.79 -15.53 -3.78
N PHE A 36 12.40 -14.27 -3.84
CA PHE A 36 11.94 -13.65 -5.06
C PHE A 36 13.10 -12.95 -5.81
N GLY A 37 13.34 -13.38 -7.05
CA GLY A 37 14.09 -12.63 -8.02
C GLY A 37 13.17 -11.88 -8.99
N HIS A 38 13.71 -10.88 -9.67
CA HIS A 38 13.02 -10.24 -10.80
C HIS A 38 11.65 -9.59 -10.51
N LEU A 39 11.38 -9.21 -9.24
CA LEU A 39 10.12 -8.53 -8.88
C LEU A 39 9.89 -7.24 -9.68
N MET A 40 10.95 -6.58 -10.12
CA MET A 40 10.86 -5.37 -10.94
C MET A 40 10.19 -5.61 -12.29
N ASP A 41 10.30 -6.82 -12.86
CA ASP A 41 9.63 -7.18 -14.12
C ASP A 41 8.11 -7.21 -13.92
N ILE A 42 7.66 -7.74 -12.77
CA ILE A 42 6.24 -7.76 -12.38
C ILE A 42 5.75 -6.35 -12.03
N ILE A 43 6.53 -5.60 -11.23
CA ILE A 43 6.20 -4.25 -10.78
C ILE A 43 6.02 -3.31 -11.99
N SER A 44 6.92 -3.39 -12.98
CA SER A 44 6.92 -2.55 -14.18
C SER A 44 6.09 -3.11 -15.35
N ALA A 45 5.42 -4.26 -15.15
CA ALA A 45 4.55 -4.86 -16.16
C ALA A 45 3.39 -3.92 -16.54
N PRO A 46 3.03 -3.84 -17.83
CA PRO A 46 1.93 -2.96 -18.29
C PRO A 46 0.62 -3.20 -17.52
N ASN A 47 0.25 -4.44 -17.26
CA ASN A 47 -0.99 -4.78 -16.57
C ASN A 47 -0.98 -4.31 -15.11
N ASN A 48 0.15 -4.44 -14.42
CA ASN A 48 0.30 -3.93 -13.06
C ASN A 48 0.21 -2.39 -13.01
N ILE A 49 0.81 -1.69 -13.98
CA ILE A 49 0.74 -0.23 -14.09
C ILE A 49 -0.71 0.24 -14.36
N LYS A 50 -1.44 -0.44 -15.24
CA LYS A 50 -2.85 -0.13 -15.53
C LYS A 50 -3.74 -0.36 -14.30
N LEU A 51 -3.52 -1.45 -13.59
CA LEU A 51 -4.21 -1.75 -12.33
C LEU A 51 -3.90 -0.68 -11.27
N ALA A 52 -2.64 -0.24 -11.13
CA ALA A 52 -2.25 0.82 -10.22
C ALA A 52 -2.96 2.14 -10.54
N PHE A 53 -3.05 2.51 -11.82
CA PHE A 53 -3.81 3.68 -12.24
C PHE A 53 -5.29 3.57 -11.84
N ARG A 54 -5.91 2.40 -12.08
CA ARG A 54 -7.31 2.15 -11.71
C ARG A 54 -7.55 2.30 -10.22
N ASN A 55 -6.66 1.72 -9.39
CA ASN A 55 -6.76 1.79 -7.95
C ASN A 55 -6.58 3.23 -7.42
N ILE A 56 -5.61 3.97 -7.94
CA ILE A 56 -5.39 5.37 -7.56
C ILE A 56 -6.55 6.26 -8.01
N LYS A 57 -7.08 6.05 -9.24
CA LYS A 57 -8.20 6.84 -9.76
C LYS A 57 -9.46 6.75 -8.90
N GLY A 58 -9.70 5.60 -8.28
CA GLY A 58 -10.84 5.39 -7.38
C GLY A 58 -10.73 6.05 -6.01
N ASN A 59 -9.58 6.63 -5.66
CA ASN A 59 -9.36 7.27 -4.36
C ASN A 59 -9.70 8.76 -4.40
N ASP A 60 -10.42 9.28 -3.42
CA ASP A 60 -10.79 10.70 -3.33
C ASP A 60 -9.57 11.64 -3.40
N GLY A 61 -8.46 11.21 -2.81
CA GLY A 61 -7.20 11.95 -2.87
C GLY A 61 -6.57 12.07 -4.26
N SER A 62 -7.05 11.33 -5.27
CA SER A 62 -6.49 11.35 -6.64
C SER A 62 -6.62 12.71 -7.33
N HIS A 63 -7.63 13.49 -6.93
CA HIS A 63 -7.89 14.85 -7.41
C HIS A 63 -7.05 15.93 -6.70
N THR A 64 -6.31 15.56 -5.65
CA THR A 64 -5.43 16.48 -4.93
C THR A 64 -4.03 16.48 -5.52
N ALA A 65 -3.61 17.61 -6.08
CA ALA A 65 -2.29 17.75 -6.69
C ALA A 65 -1.15 17.78 -5.64
N GLY A 66 -0.02 17.17 -6.00
CA GLY A 66 1.25 17.34 -5.29
C GLY A 66 1.91 18.69 -5.58
N THR A 67 3.24 18.75 -5.48
CA THR A 67 4.04 19.96 -5.78
C THR A 67 4.10 20.29 -7.27
N ASP A 68 3.85 19.32 -8.15
CA ASP A 68 3.87 19.50 -9.61
C ASP A 68 2.54 19.97 -10.21
N GLY A 69 1.51 20.17 -9.38
CA GLY A 69 0.19 20.63 -9.82
C GLY A 69 -0.62 19.62 -10.61
N ARG A 70 -0.12 18.39 -10.80
CA ARG A 70 -0.79 17.34 -11.57
C ARG A 70 -1.72 16.51 -10.72
N THR A 71 -2.84 16.12 -11.32
CA THR A 71 -3.85 15.21 -10.74
C THR A 71 -4.05 14.01 -11.65
N ILE A 72 -4.92 13.09 -11.26
CA ILE A 72 -5.20 11.89 -12.03
C ILE A 72 -5.81 12.21 -13.42
N GLU A 73 -6.56 13.29 -13.54
CA GLU A 73 -7.16 13.75 -14.79
C GLU A 73 -6.09 14.06 -15.83
N SER A 74 -4.99 14.67 -15.42
CA SER A 74 -3.88 15.00 -16.32
C SER A 74 -3.23 13.75 -16.95
N LEU A 75 -3.34 12.62 -16.29
CA LEU A 75 -2.86 11.33 -16.80
C LEU A 75 -3.95 10.59 -17.59
N ALA A 76 -5.21 10.77 -17.22
CA ALA A 76 -6.35 10.11 -17.88
C ALA A 76 -6.57 10.53 -19.34
N VAL A 77 -6.08 11.71 -19.74
CA VAL A 77 -6.14 12.18 -21.14
C VAL A 77 -5.03 11.60 -22.03
N MET A 78 -4.05 10.90 -21.44
CA MET A 78 -2.98 10.26 -22.21
C MET A 78 -3.46 8.94 -22.81
N SER A 79 -2.91 8.57 -23.97
CA SER A 79 -3.10 7.20 -24.47
C SER A 79 -2.44 6.20 -23.53
N GLU A 80 -3.03 5.01 -23.41
CA GLU A 80 -2.59 3.96 -22.52
C GLU A 80 -1.10 3.63 -22.70
N ASP A 81 -0.65 3.47 -23.97
CA ASP A 81 0.75 3.19 -24.26
C ASP A 81 1.71 4.28 -23.81
N LYS A 82 1.33 5.55 -23.99
CA LYS A 82 2.15 6.67 -23.54
C LYS A 82 2.23 6.71 -22.02
N PHE A 83 1.12 6.44 -21.34
CA PHE A 83 1.06 6.38 -19.90
C PHE A 83 1.93 5.24 -19.34
N VAL A 84 1.80 4.01 -19.87
CA VAL A 84 2.61 2.86 -19.45
C VAL A 84 4.09 3.14 -19.65
N LYS A 85 4.50 3.64 -20.81
CA LYS A 85 5.90 4.01 -21.08
C LYS A 85 6.42 5.10 -20.14
N LEU A 86 5.58 6.06 -19.77
CA LEU A 86 5.92 7.11 -18.81
C LEU A 86 6.28 6.51 -17.45
N ILE A 87 5.44 5.60 -16.93
CA ILE A 87 5.67 4.97 -15.62
C ILE A 87 6.86 3.99 -15.69
N GLN A 88 7.01 3.20 -16.78
CA GLN A 88 8.17 2.34 -16.97
C GLN A 88 9.49 3.12 -16.99
N LYS A 89 9.48 4.33 -17.56
CA LYS A 89 10.65 5.22 -17.51
C LYS A 89 11.01 5.62 -16.07
N GLN A 90 10.02 5.83 -15.20
CA GLN A 90 10.28 6.11 -13.79
C GLN A 90 11.01 4.95 -13.11
N PHE A 91 10.63 3.71 -13.37
CA PHE A 91 11.31 2.54 -12.77
C PHE A 91 12.75 2.36 -13.22
N ARG A 92 13.12 2.84 -14.42
CA ARG A 92 14.52 2.81 -14.87
C ARG A 92 15.42 3.83 -14.17
N ARG A 93 14.89 4.99 -13.86
CA ARG A 93 15.57 6.07 -13.13
C ARG A 93 14.54 6.84 -12.33
N TYR A 94 14.36 6.42 -11.07
CA TYR A 94 13.39 7.04 -10.19
C TYR A 94 13.99 8.25 -9.47
N GLU A 95 13.40 9.40 -9.71
CA GLU A 95 13.71 10.66 -9.04
C GLU A 95 12.44 11.18 -8.37
N PRO A 96 12.22 10.85 -7.07
CA PRO A 96 11.02 11.27 -6.36
C PRO A 96 10.96 12.79 -6.24
N LYS A 97 9.76 13.35 -6.42
CA LYS A 97 9.54 14.78 -6.19
C LYS A 97 9.27 15.05 -4.71
N ALA A 98 9.56 16.29 -4.30
CA ALA A 98 9.22 16.73 -2.96
C ALA A 98 7.70 16.62 -2.72
N VAL A 99 7.30 16.20 -1.53
CA VAL A 99 5.89 16.12 -1.14
C VAL A 99 5.36 17.52 -0.81
N LYS A 100 4.10 17.79 -1.16
CA LYS A 100 3.40 19.00 -0.74
C LYS A 100 2.97 18.84 0.72
N ARG A 101 3.52 19.65 1.61
CA ARG A 101 3.14 19.63 3.03
C ARG A 101 1.83 20.40 3.24
N VAL A 102 0.91 19.78 3.96
CA VAL A 102 -0.33 20.39 4.45
C VAL A 102 -0.52 20.01 5.91
N GLU A 103 -1.13 20.89 6.69
CA GLU A 103 -1.44 20.61 8.09
C GLU A 103 -2.92 20.31 8.24
N ILE A 104 -3.25 19.20 8.90
CA ILE A 104 -4.61 18.77 9.17
C ILE A 104 -4.86 18.86 10.67
N PRO A 105 -5.96 19.52 11.11
CA PRO A 105 -6.31 19.59 12.52
C PRO A 105 -6.70 18.21 13.05
N LYS A 106 -6.18 17.87 14.23
CA LYS A 106 -6.59 16.70 15.00
C LYS A 106 -7.78 17.06 15.91
N PRO A 107 -8.58 16.05 16.34
CA PRO A 107 -9.69 16.30 17.29
C PRO A 107 -9.25 16.96 18.60
N ASN A 108 -7.99 16.81 19.00
CA ASN A 108 -7.41 17.42 20.21
C ASN A 108 -6.84 18.84 19.98
N GLY A 109 -7.13 19.49 18.86
CA GLY A 109 -6.68 20.83 18.50
C GLY A 109 -5.23 20.94 18.02
N LYS A 110 -4.44 19.85 18.04
CA LYS A 110 -3.08 19.84 17.48
C LYS A 110 -3.10 19.67 15.96
N MET A 111 -2.13 20.24 15.27
CA MET A 111 -1.95 20.05 13.84
C MET A 111 -1.18 18.76 13.55
N ARG A 112 -1.55 18.06 12.48
CA ARG A 112 -0.85 16.90 11.95
C ARG A 112 -0.26 17.27 10.59
N PRO A 113 1.06 17.26 10.41
CA PRO A 113 1.65 17.43 9.09
C PRO A 113 1.32 16.21 8.22
N LEU A 114 0.87 16.45 7.00
CA LEU A 114 0.64 15.45 5.97
C LEU A 114 1.47 15.81 4.74
N GLY A 115 2.19 14.84 4.19
CA GLY A 115 2.89 14.98 2.92
C GLY A 115 2.04 14.39 1.79
N ILE A 116 1.73 15.20 0.78
CA ILE A 116 1.00 14.77 -0.42
C ILE A 116 2.00 14.55 -1.56
N PRO A 117 2.30 13.30 -1.97
CA PRO A 117 3.19 13.02 -3.09
C PRO A 117 2.57 13.44 -4.42
N CYS A 118 3.39 13.66 -5.44
CA CYS A 118 2.92 13.85 -6.81
C CYS A 118 2.19 12.62 -7.32
N ILE A 119 1.24 12.82 -8.25
CA ILE A 119 0.38 11.72 -8.72
C ILE A 119 1.16 10.58 -9.38
N ILE A 120 2.26 10.89 -10.09
CA ILE A 120 3.15 9.88 -10.69
C ILE A 120 3.83 9.05 -9.59
N ASP A 121 4.32 9.69 -8.53
CA ASP A 121 4.95 9.00 -7.40
C ASP A 121 3.97 8.06 -6.70
N ARG A 122 2.70 8.48 -6.55
CA ARG A 122 1.64 7.61 -6.00
C ARG A 122 1.39 6.38 -6.87
N ILE A 123 1.42 6.52 -8.20
CA ILE A 123 1.26 5.38 -9.11
C ILE A 123 2.45 4.43 -9.00
N VAL A 124 3.68 4.95 -8.95
CA VAL A 124 4.89 4.15 -8.74
C VAL A 124 4.79 3.39 -7.41
N GLN A 125 4.42 4.06 -6.32
CA GLN A 125 4.21 3.43 -5.01
C GLN A 125 3.12 2.36 -5.06
N GLN A 126 2.02 2.62 -5.76
CA GLN A 126 0.94 1.66 -5.92
C GLN A 126 1.36 0.42 -6.71
N CYS A 127 2.18 0.57 -7.76
CA CYS A 127 2.73 -0.57 -8.52
C CYS A 127 3.59 -1.47 -7.62
N ILE A 128 4.40 -0.87 -6.75
CA ILE A 128 5.24 -1.61 -5.80
C ILE A 128 4.36 -2.27 -4.74
N LEU A 129 3.40 -1.54 -4.17
CA LEU A 129 2.49 -2.04 -3.14
C LEU A 129 1.75 -3.30 -3.60
N GLN A 130 1.18 -3.30 -4.80
CA GLN A 130 0.40 -4.41 -5.34
C GLN A 130 1.18 -5.72 -5.41
N VAL A 131 2.47 -5.65 -5.71
CA VAL A 131 3.35 -6.82 -5.81
C VAL A 131 3.90 -7.22 -4.44
N MET A 132 4.24 -6.25 -3.58
CA MET A 132 4.78 -6.51 -2.25
C MET A 132 3.72 -6.95 -1.24
N GLU A 133 2.48 -6.47 -1.38
CA GLU A 133 1.40 -6.76 -0.42
C GLU A 133 1.17 -8.28 -0.25
N PRO A 134 0.97 -9.10 -1.31
CA PRO A 134 0.79 -10.54 -1.14
C PRO A 134 2.01 -11.24 -0.55
N ILE A 135 3.22 -10.80 -0.89
CA ILE A 135 4.46 -11.36 -0.34
C ILE A 135 4.55 -11.09 1.16
N CYS A 136 4.32 -9.85 1.58
CA CYS A 136 4.37 -9.45 2.99
C CYS A 136 3.22 -10.06 3.78
N GLU A 137 2.00 -10.10 3.21
CA GLU A 137 0.82 -10.66 3.87
C GLU A 137 1.02 -12.11 4.28
N ALA A 138 1.71 -12.91 3.47
CA ALA A 138 2.04 -14.30 3.78
C ALA A 138 2.99 -14.46 4.99
N LYS A 139 3.73 -13.42 5.34
CA LYS A 139 4.74 -13.39 6.43
C LYS A 139 4.27 -12.69 7.70
N PHE A 140 3.22 -11.87 7.61
CA PHE A 140 2.75 -11.11 8.77
C PHE A 140 2.22 -12.05 9.86
N TYR A 141 2.50 -11.64 11.11
CA TYR A 141 1.96 -12.34 12.26
C TYR A 141 0.42 -12.36 12.23
N GLU A 142 -0.15 -13.52 12.55
CA GLU A 142 -1.60 -13.76 12.44
C GLU A 142 -2.44 -12.71 13.18
N HIS A 143 -2.00 -12.26 14.35
CA HIS A 143 -2.71 -11.28 15.16
C HIS A 143 -2.26 -9.84 14.94
N SER A 144 -1.59 -9.55 13.83
CA SER A 144 -1.38 -8.19 13.35
C SER A 144 -2.61 -7.72 12.56
N TYR A 145 -3.21 -6.59 12.94
CA TYR A 145 -4.48 -6.13 12.36
C TYR A 145 -4.37 -4.81 11.61
N GLY A 146 -3.31 -4.03 11.85
CA GLY A 146 -3.16 -2.70 11.25
C GLY A 146 -2.87 -2.73 9.75
N PHE A 147 -3.63 -1.98 8.97
CA PHE A 147 -3.44 -1.76 7.53
C PHE A 147 -3.39 -3.03 6.65
N ARG A 148 -3.94 -4.13 7.12
CA ARG A 148 -3.98 -5.39 6.39
C ARG A 148 -5.34 -5.61 5.73
N PRO A 149 -5.39 -6.25 4.54
CA PRO A 149 -6.65 -6.62 3.91
C PRO A 149 -7.45 -7.58 4.80
N CYS A 150 -8.77 -7.45 4.78
CA CYS A 150 -9.70 -8.28 5.57
C CYS A 150 -9.48 -8.24 7.09
N ARG A 151 -8.78 -7.24 7.62
CA ARG A 151 -8.52 -7.02 9.04
C ARG A 151 -9.07 -5.67 9.46
N SER A 152 -9.59 -5.59 10.68
CA SER A 152 -10.18 -4.35 11.21
C SER A 152 -9.83 -4.14 12.68
N ALA A 153 -10.06 -2.92 13.18
CA ALA A 153 -9.92 -2.61 14.60
C ALA A 153 -10.87 -3.45 15.47
N GLU A 154 -12.08 -3.70 14.98
CA GLU A 154 -13.09 -4.53 15.64
C GLU A 154 -12.62 -5.98 15.81
N ASN A 155 -11.94 -6.54 14.79
CA ASN A 155 -11.34 -7.86 14.88
C ASN A 155 -10.24 -7.90 15.96
N ALA A 156 -9.40 -6.87 16.02
CA ALA A 156 -8.34 -6.74 17.04
C ALA A 156 -8.94 -6.69 18.46
N ILE A 157 -9.96 -5.85 18.66
CA ILE A 157 -10.66 -5.69 19.95
C ILE A 157 -11.31 -6.99 20.36
N SER A 158 -12.06 -7.64 19.46
CA SER A 158 -12.72 -8.93 19.72
C SER A 158 -11.73 -10.02 20.13
N TYR A 159 -10.59 -10.09 19.44
CA TYR A 159 -9.53 -11.04 19.80
C TYR A 159 -8.92 -10.75 21.17
N ALA A 160 -8.55 -9.50 21.44
CA ALA A 160 -7.96 -9.09 22.70
C ALA A 160 -8.91 -9.34 23.88
N TYR A 161 -10.18 -8.99 23.71
CA TYR A 161 -11.23 -9.22 24.71
C TYR A 161 -11.43 -10.72 24.98
N GLY A 162 -11.55 -11.54 23.93
CA GLY A 162 -11.69 -12.99 24.07
C GLY A 162 -10.48 -13.64 24.73
N LEU A 163 -9.26 -13.13 24.44
CA LEU A 163 -8.02 -13.60 25.08
C LEU A 163 -8.01 -13.27 26.58
N ALA A 164 -8.37 -12.04 26.94
CA ALA A 164 -8.44 -11.59 28.34
C ALA A 164 -9.44 -12.43 29.15
N GLN A 165 -10.65 -12.65 28.60
CA GLN A 165 -11.67 -13.44 29.29
C GLN A 165 -11.29 -14.91 29.47
N ARG A 166 -10.85 -15.57 28.39
CA ARG A 166 -10.52 -17.00 28.44
C ARG A 166 -9.36 -17.32 29.39
N ASN A 167 -8.37 -16.42 29.44
CA ASN A 167 -7.17 -16.63 30.25
C ASN A 167 -7.20 -15.86 31.59
N LYS A 168 -8.32 -15.20 31.93
CA LYS A 168 -8.51 -14.41 33.14
C LYS A 168 -7.38 -13.38 33.33
N LEU A 169 -7.01 -12.69 32.25
CA LEU A 169 -5.95 -11.68 32.28
C LEU A 169 -6.51 -10.36 32.84
N HIS A 170 -5.81 -9.80 33.83
CA HIS A 170 -6.21 -8.58 34.53
C HIS A 170 -5.29 -7.38 34.24
N TYR A 171 -4.21 -7.59 33.53
CA TYR A 171 -3.23 -6.55 33.20
C TYR A 171 -3.07 -6.43 31.69
N VAL A 172 -2.99 -5.20 31.21
CA VAL A 172 -2.72 -4.87 29.80
C VAL A 172 -1.46 -4.03 29.76
N VAL A 173 -0.51 -4.41 28.92
CA VAL A 173 0.69 -3.63 28.65
C VAL A 173 0.53 -3.04 27.26
N ASP A 174 0.47 -1.70 27.19
CA ASP A 174 0.44 -0.96 25.94
C ASP A 174 1.86 -0.50 25.59
N VAL A 175 2.29 -0.79 24.36
CA VAL A 175 3.63 -0.44 23.86
C VAL A 175 3.50 0.26 22.53
N ASP A 176 4.01 1.47 22.43
CA ASP A 176 4.06 2.26 21.21
C ASP A 176 5.48 2.78 20.92
N VAL A 177 5.86 2.77 19.65
CA VAL A 177 7.18 3.28 19.22
C VAL A 177 7.04 4.72 18.75
N LYS A 178 7.51 5.65 19.56
CA LYS A 178 7.47 7.08 19.28
C LYS A 178 8.21 7.42 17.99
N GLY A 179 7.50 8.04 17.05
CA GLY A 179 8.09 8.55 15.80
C GLY A 179 8.67 7.42 14.94
N PHE A 180 8.01 6.25 14.88
CA PHE A 180 8.53 5.07 14.18
C PHE A 180 8.99 5.38 12.77
N PHE A 181 8.15 5.98 11.94
CA PHE A 181 8.48 6.25 10.53
C PHE A 181 9.61 7.25 10.34
N ASP A 182 9.77 8.21 11.25
CA ASP A 182 10.85 9.19 11.19
C ASP A 182 12.22 8.60 11.61
N ASN A 183 12.20 7.46 12.29
CA ASN A 183 13.39 6.79 12.85
C ASN A 183 13.74 5.46 12.16
N VAL A 184 13.07 5.11 11.04
CA VAL A 184 13.42 3.90 10.28
C VAL A 184 14.80 4.06 9.65
N ASP A 185 15.72 3.16 10.01
CA ASP A 185 17.02 3.06 9.33
C ASP A 185 16.84 2.43 7.94
N HIS A 186 16.89 3.27 6.91
CA HIS A 186 16.69 2.83 5.52
C HIS A 186 17.70 1.75 5.08
N ARG A 187 18.93 1.76 5.59
CA ARG A 187 19.93 0.73 5.25
C ARG A 187 19.54 -0.63 5.81
N LYS A 188 19.03 -0.67 7.05
CA LYS A 188 18.53 -1.90 7.67
C LYS A 188 17.30 -2.40 6.95
N LEU A 189 16.35 -1.50 6.63
CA LEU A 189 15.14 -1.85 5.89
C LEU A 189 15.47 -2.46 4.54
N LEU A 190 16.36 -1.85 3.76
CA LEU A 190 16.78 -2.37 2.47
C LEU A 190 17.44 -3.76 2.58
N LYS A 191 18.24 -4.00 3.62
CA LYS A 191 18.83 -5.33 3.87
C LYS A 191 17.80 -6.40 4.23
N GLN A 192 16.64 -6.03 4.73
CA GLN A 192 15.55 -6.96 5.05
C GLN A 192 14.69 -7.29 3.83
N ILE A 193 14.68 -6.41 2.85
CA ILE A 193 13.92 -6.60 1.59
C ILE A 193 14.74 -7.38 0.56
N TRP A 194 16.07 -7.25 0.59
CA TRP A 194 17.02 -8.00 -0.25
C TRP A 194 17.36 -9.37 0.35
#